data_aff1d2feb3a37b33c3bffe4aff617123
#
_entry.id   aff1d2feb3a37b33c3bffe4aff617123
#
_cell.length_a   1.000
_cell.length_b   1.000
_cell.length_c   1.000
_cell.angle_alpha   90.00
_cell.angle_beta   90.00
_cell.angle_gamma   90.00
#
_symmetry.space_group_name_H-M   'P 1'
#
loop_
_entity.id
_entity.type
_entity.pdbx_description
1 polymer ?
#
loop_
_entity_poly.entity_id
_entity_poly.type
_entity_poly.pdbx_seq_one_letter_code
_entity_poly.pdbx_strand_id
1 'polypeptide(L)'
;MIKYENVGYNQNISLDTVDMPLYFYLELNNSCNLRCKFCSVSNKNNEYISIDMARYILDELKNNGIYDVYYTGGEPLLHPNFMEIVEYADKLGIRQTILTNGILLDKIQPVLNKIMCVCVSIHGTKEIHNKLTDSNCYDKVLSNIELTKKITNVKINYTVTSDNQNIKEMKDVLEFGNKKNIPISFSKYNNIGEGKKNKCYININSFVENLNILRNEGYNFSVNDCIAPCTIEEKYTYLTHGCGAGYLFGSIDYNGNLKICPSSKRIIGNNKVNSIKKIWNQTSLKNFRKMEWIPEYCKVCKNLARCRCGCKIELGEKLNEINDYIVKTEIEKIWNRIKKKNMKVNISVLRKEKKDYVSLSYPSRKYNVEAVKILEKINNEQRLEQFAEYKDFLVALYKDGVLKEVDYNVEKENRR
;
A
#
# COMPACT_ATOMS: atom_id res chain seq x y z
N MET A 1 -19.53 20.09 -2.85
CA MET A 1 -18.10 20.47 -3.00
C MET A 1 -17.28 19.21 -2.81
N ILE A 2 -16.54 18.77 -3.85
CA ILE A 2 -15.63 17.63 -3.68
C ILE A 2 -14.38 18.18 -3.02
N LYS A 3 -14.20 17.88 -1.76
CA LYS A 3 -12.95 18.11 -1.09
C LYS A 3 -12.06 16.90 -1.34
N TYR A 4 -10.75 17.08 -1.29
CA TYR A 4 -9.75 16.01 -1.33
C TYR A 4 -10.10 14.81 -0.45
N GLU A 5 -10.66 15.08 0.61
CA GLU A 5 -11.36 14.28 1.56
C GLU A 5 -12.34 13.32 0.90
N ASN A 6 -13.04 13.69 -0.16
CA ASN A 6 -14.05 12.90 -0.85
C ASN A 6 -13.50 11.84 -1.79
N VAL A 7 -12.20 11.76 -1.96
CA VAL A 7 -11.51 10.69 -2.70
C VAL A 7 -10.72 9.74 -1.80
N GLY A 8 -11.22 9.54 -0.60
CA GLY A 8 -10.63 8.59 0.32
C GLY A 8 -9.55 9.16 1.23
N TYR A 9 -9.37 10.48 1.28
CA TYR A 9 -8.42 11.16 2.16
C TYR A 9 -9.06 12.14 3.13
N ASN A 10 -10.36 12.29 3.07
CA ASN A 10 -11.13 13.23 3.87
C ASN A 10 -12.02 12.56 4.89
N GLN A 11 -12.04 13.15 6.07
CA GLN A 11 -12.95 12.79 7.14
C GLN A 11 -14.43 13.15 6.86
N ASN A 12 -14.70 14.10 5.95
CA ASN A 12 -16.07 14.51 5.60
C ASN A 12 -16.70 13.65 4.51
N ILE A 13 -15.92 12.78 3.88
CA ILE A 13 -16.52 11.66 3.22
C ILE A 13 -16.84 10.70 4.31
N SER A 14 -18.06 10.52 4.47
CA SER A 14 -18.54 9.27 4.92
C SER A 14 -17.88 8.20 4.06
N LEU A 15 -16.78 7.63 4.56
CA LEU A 15 -16.21 6.39 4.04
C LEU A 15 -17.23 5.25 4.16
N ASP A 16 -18.39 5.53 4.74
CA ASP A 16 -19.64 4.79 4.66
C ASP A 16 -20.13 4.56 3.24
N THR A 17 -19.66 5.35 2.26
CA THR A 17 -19.97 5.16 0.84
C THR A 17 -19.09 4.12 0.14
N VAL A 18 -18.03 3.63 0.78
CA VAL A 18 -17.23 2.53 0.26
C VAL A 18 -17.85 1.21 0.73
N ASP A 19 -18.82 0.71 -0.03
CA ASP A 19 -19.51 -0.56 0.27
C ASP A 19 -18.53 -1.74 0.42
N MET A 20 -17.42 -1.72 -0.32
CA MET A 20 -16.38 -2.75 -0.29
C MET A 20 -15.00 -2.12 -0.50
N PRO A 21 -13.93 -2.70 0.05
CA PRO A 21 -12.58 -2.19 -0.11
C PRO A 21 -12.05 -2.37 -1.55
N LEU A 22 -10.88 -1.80 -1.84
CA LEU A 22 -10.24 -1.95 -3.14
C LEU A 22 -9.63 -3.34 -3.33
N TYR A 23 -9.05 -3.88 -2.26
CA TYR A 23 -8.35 -5.16 -2.26
C TYR A 23 -8.33 -5.81 -0.88
N PHE A 24 -8.04 -7.10 -0.86
CA PHE A 24 -7.76 -7.84 0.37
C PHE A 24 -6.37 -8.46 0.35
N TYR A 25 -5.74 -8.46 1.52
CA TYR A 25 -4.68 -9.41 1.81
C TYR A 25 -5.32 -10.76 2.14
N LEU A 26 -4.86 -11.82 1.48
CA LEU A 26 -5.22 -13.19 1.79
C LEU A 26 -4.01 -13.89 2.38
N GLU A 27 -4.08 -14.14 3.69
CA GLU A 27 -3.03 -14.83 4.43
C GLU A 27 -3.23 -16.34 4.24
N LEU A 28 -2.46 -16.93 3.32
CA LEU A 28 -2.65 -18.33 2.92
C LEU A 28 -2.23 -19.32 4.01
N ASN A 29 -1.32 -18.88 4.90
CA ASN A 29 -0.78 -19.71 5.98
C ASN A 29 -0.10 -18.85 7.04
N ASN A 30 0.28 -19.50 8.16
CA ASN A 30 1.20 -18.92 9.15
C ASN A 30 2.58 -19.60 9.16
N SER A 31 2.87 -20.43 8.15
CA SER A 31 4.12 -21.15 7.97
C SER A 31 5.14 -20.30 7.23
N CYS A 32 6.41 -20.36 7.61
CA CYS A 32 7.49 -19.65 6.91
C CYS A 32 8.81 -20.41 7.02
N ASN A 33 9.55 -20.43 5.94
CA ASN A 33 10.90 -21.03 5.86
C ASN A 33 12.00 -20.09 6.36
N LEU A 34 11.66 -18.87 6.82
CA LEU A 34 12.59 -17.90 7.43
C LEU A 34 12.22 -17.58 8.88
N ARG A 35 13.21 -17.03 9.61
CA ARG A 35 13.09 -16.56 11.00
C ARG A 35 13.50 -15.10 11.16
N CYS A 36 12.97 -14.24 10.27
CA CYS A 36 13.29 -12.80 10.26
C CYS A 36 13.10 -12.19 11.65
N LYS A 37 14.12 -11.46 12.12
CA LYS A 37 14.14 -10.84 13.46
C LYS A 37 13.02 -9.82 13.69
N PHE A 38 12.58 -9.14 12.63
CA PHE A 38 11.56 -8.10 12.64
C PHE A 38 10.16 -8.60 12.23
N CYS A 39 9.97 -9.92 12.07
CA CYS A 39 8.74 -10.49 11.54
C CYS A 39 7.50 -10.08 12.36
N SER A 40 6.42 -9.69 11.68
CA SER A 40 5.14 -9.36 12.33
C SER A 40 4.38 -10.60 12.81
N VAL A 41 4.70 -11.78 12.28
CA VAL A 41 4.08 -13.06 12.67
C VAL A 41 4.87 -13.69 13.80
N SER A 42 4.21 -13.94 14.93
CA SER A 42 4.86 -14.50 16.14
C SER A 42 4.66 -16.01 16.31
N ASN A 43 3.58 -16.57 15.80
CA ASN A 43 3.25 -17.99 15.96
C ASN A 43 3.22 -18.66 14.60
N LYS A 44 4.15 -19.58 14.34
CA LYS A 44 4.28 -20.30 13.07
C LYS A 44 3.93 -21.78 13.33
N ASN A 45 2.64 -22.12 13.23
CA ASN A 45 2.10 -23.43 13.59
C ASN A 45 1.84 -24.35 12.39
N ASN A 46 2.33 -23.98 11.19
CA ASN A 46 2.12 -24.72 9.94
C ASN A 46 0.64 -24.94 9.58
N GLU A 47 -0.19 -23.94 9.84
CA GLU A 47 -1.59 -23.94 9.44
C GLU A 47 -1.74 -23.28 8.07
N TYR A 48 -2.62 -23.85 7.25
CA TYR A 48 -2.86 -23.44 5.86
C TYR A 48 -4.34 -23.24 5.64
N ILE A 49 -4.73 -22.27 4.81
CA ILE A 49 -6.10 -22.19 4.32
C ILE A 49 -6.42 -23.42 3.46
N SER A 50 -7.62 -23.98 3.59
CA SER A 50 -8.01 -25.03 2.67
C SER A 50 -8.27 -24.47 1.27
N ILE A 51 -8.07 -25.30 0.22
CA ILE A 51 -8.32 -24.87 -1.16
C ILE A 51 -9.77 -24.44 -1.35
N ASP A 52 -10.73 -25.14 -0.75
CA ASP A 52 -12.15 -24.80 -0.85
C ASP A 52 -12.46 -23.44 -0.18
N MET A 53 -11.83 -23.15 0.96
CA MET A 53 -11.98 -21.86 1.61
C MET A 53 -11.33 -20.75 0.79
N ALA A 54 -10.17 -20.98 0.19
CA ALA A 54 -9.51 -20.01 -0.69
C ALA A 54 -10.39 -19.70 -1.91
N ARG A 55 -10.94 -20.71 -2.57
CA ARG A 55 -11.88 -20.55 -3.68
C ARG A 55 -13.13 -19.78 -3.25
N TYR A 56 -13.75 -20.17 -2.14
CA TYR A 56 -14.93 -19.49 -1.61
C TYR A 56 -14.65 -17.99 -1.35
N ILE A 57 -13.50 -17.66 -0.75
CA ILE A 57 -13.11 -16.26 -0.53
C ILE A 57 -12.93 -15.53 -1.86
N LEU A 58 -12.27 -16.12 -2.84
CA LEU A 58 -12.05 -15.51 -4.15
C LEU A 58 -13.38 -15.26 -4.88
N ASP A 59 -14.34 -16.19 -4.80
CA ASP A 59 -15.69 -15.99 -5.32
C ASP A 59 -16.41 -14.83 -4.63
N GLU A 60 -16.34 -14.76 -3.30
CA GLU A 60 -16.89 -13.64 -2.52
C GLU A 60 -16.27 -12.31 -2.93
N LEU A 61 -14.94 -12.25 -3.12
CA LEU A 61 -14.25 -11.04 -3.59
C LEU A 61 -14.77 -10.63 -4.96
N LYS A 62 -14.79 -11.55 -5.93
CA LYS A 62 -15.29 -11.31 -7.28
C LYS A 62 -16.75 -10.82 -7.29
N ASN A 63 -17.62 -11.51 -6.57
CA ASN A 63 -19.05 -11.20 -6.51
C ASN A 63 -19.33 -9.83 -5.88
N ASN A 64 -18.42 -9.34 -5.04
CA ASN A 64 -18.50 -8.02 -4.41
C ASN A 64 -17.72 -6.93 -5.15
N GLY A 65 -17.22 -7.20 -6.36
CA GLY A 65 -16.52 -6.22 -7.18
C GLY A 65 -15.10 -5.90 -6.70
N ILE A 66 -14.46 -6.82 -6.00
CA ILE A 66 -13.06 -6.73 -5.58
C ILE A 66 -12.23 -7.53 -6.58
N TYR A 67 -11.32 -6.86 -7.26
CA TYR A 67 -10.53 -7.44 -8.35
C TYR A 67 -9.03 -7.47 -8.06
N ASP A 68 -8.63 -7.20 -6.83
CA ASP A 68 -7.24 -7.23 -6.40
C ASP A 68 -7.09 -8.06 -5.14
N VAL A 69 -6.19 -9.04 -5.17
CA VAL A 69 -5.80 -9.85 -4.02
C VAL A 69 -4.28 -9.81 -3.84
N TYR A 70 -3.86 -9.72 -2.58
CA TYR A 70 -2.46 -9.74 -2.18
C TYR A 70 -2.22 -10.99 -1.33
N TYR A 71 -1.54 -11.99 -1.89
CA TYR A 71 -1.18 -13.20 -1.15
C TYR A 71 -0.04 -12.93 -0.18
N THR A 72 -0.25 -13.31 1.06
CA THR A 72 0.68 -13.15 2.17
C THR A 72 0.48 -14.26 3.21
N GLY A 73 0.93 -14.04 4.43
CA GLY A 73 0.86 -14.98 5.55
C GLY A 73 2.21 -15.07 6.25
N GLY A 74 2.71 -16.28 6.47
CA GLY A 74 4.13 -16.53 6.73
C GLY A 74 4.91 -16.38 5.42
N GLU A 75 5.05 -17.48 4.69
CA GLU A 75 5.49 -17.47 3.29
C GLU A 75 4.37 -18.09 2.42
N PRO A 76 3.69 -17.31 1.57
CA PRO A 76 2.55 -17.83 0.80
C PRO A 76 2.94 -18.97 -0.15
N LEU A 77 4.17 -18.98 -0.66
CA LEU A 77 4.67 -20.02 -1.58
C LEU A 77 4.90 -21.39 -0.93
N LEU A 78 4.77 -21.48 0.38
CA LEU A 78 4.76 -22.77 1.09
C LEU A 78 3.38 -23.46 1.02
N HIS A 79 2.34 -22.76 0.57
CA HIS A 79 1.02 -23.35 0.47
C HIS A 79 1.01 -24.48 -0.58
N PRO A 80 0.61 -25.73 -0.23
CA PRO A 80 0.75 -26.87 -1.14
C PRO A 80 -0.04 -26.69 -2.45
N ASN A 81 -1.19 -26.03 -2.41
CA ASN A 81 -2.04 -25.76 -3.57
C ASN A 81 -1.89 -24.32 -4.09
N PHE A 82 -0.75 -23.65 -3.87
CA PHE A 82 -0.59 -22.25 -4.26
C PHE A 82 -0.88 -22.01 -5.75
N MET A 83 -0.34 -22.84 -6.63
CA MET A 83 -0.55 -22.70 -8.07
C MET A 83 -2.03 -22.85 -8.46
N GLU A 84 -2.75 -23.77 -7.83
CA GLU A 84 -4.17 -23.98 -8.07
C GLU A 84 -5.02 -22.77 -7.62
N ILE A 85 -4.66 -22.13 -6.50
CA ILE A 85 -5.28 -20.88 -6.02
C ILE A 85 -5.06 -19.76 -7.05
N VAL A 86 -3.85 -19.62 -7.57
CA VAL A 86 -3.51 -18.62 -8.59
C VAL A 86 -4.31 -18.87 -9.87
N GLU A 87 -4.41 -20.11 -10.35
CA GLU A 87 -5.17 -20.44 -11.54
C GLU A 87 -6.66 -20.17 -11.37
N TYR A 88 -7.19 -20.43 -10.18
CA TYR A 88 -8.58 -20.15 -9.89
C TYR A 88 -8.86 -18.64 -9.89
N ALA A 89 -8.03 -17.84 -9.23
CA ALA A 89 -8.17 -16.39 -9.21
C ALA A 89 -8.04 -15.77 -10.62
N ASP A 90 -7.13 -16.29 -11.44
CA ASP A 90 -6.98 -15.88 -12.84
C ASP A 90 -8.23 -16.13 -13.67
N LYS A 91 -8.85 -17.31 -13.54
CA LYS A 91 -10.16 -17.64 -14.17
C LYS A 91 -11.27 -16.67 -13.77
N LEU A 92 -11.25 -16.18 -12.54
CA LEU A 92 -12.18 -15.15 -12.06
C LEU A 92 -11.85 -13.74 -12.56
N GLY A 93 -10.68 -13.52 -13.19
CA GLY A 93 -10.21 -12.22 -13.61
C GLY A 93 -9.75 -11.34 -12.43
N ILE A 94 -9.32 -11.96 -11.33
CA ILE A 94 -8.76 -11.25 -10.16
C ILE A 94 -7.28 -11.00 -10.40
N ARG A 95 -6.85 -9.74 -10.24
CA ARG A 95 -5.43 -9.37 -10.31
C ARG A 95 -4.73 -9.81 -9.03
N GLN A 96 -3.55 -10.38 -9.19
CA GLN A 96 -2.86 -11.07 -8.12
C GLN A 96 -1.49 -10.45 -7.87
N THR A 97 -1.20 -10.14 -6.61
CA THR A 97 0.12 -9.72 -6.15
C THR A 97 0.59 -10.69 -5.07
N ILE A 98 1.84 -11.09 -5.13
CA ILE A 98 2.46 -11.96 -4.12
C ILE A 98 3.42 -11.13 -3.26
N LEU A 99 3.31 -11.26 -1.93
CA LEU A 99 4.29 -10.74 -0.98
C LEU A 99 5.12 -11.94 -0.47
N THR A 100 6.39 -12.05 -0.87
CA THR A 100 7.21 -13.24 -0.64
C THR A 100 8.64 -12.91 -0.22
N ASN A 101 9.27 -13.82 0.49
CA ASN A 101 10.72 -13.78 0.73
C ASN A 101 11.56 -14.16 -0.52
N GLY A 102 10.92 -14.64 -1.57
CA GLY A 102 11.53 -14.90 -2.87
C GLY A 102 12.30 -16.23 -3.01
N ILE A 103 12.48 -17.02 -1.95
CA ILE A 103 13.29 -18.24 -1.99
C ILE A 103 12.68 -19.30 -2.92
N LEU A 104 11.34 -19.38 -2.98
CA LEU A 104 10.60 -20.43 -3.68
C LEU A 104 10.01 -20.00 -5.03
N LEU A 105 10.38 -18.83 -5.55
CA LEU A 105 9.83 -18.31 -6.81
C LEU A 105 10.11 -19.24 -8.02
N ASP A 106 11.23 -19.95 -8.00
CA ASP A 106 11.55 -20.95 -9.03
C ASP A 106 10.53 -22.10 -9.11
N LYS A 107 9.81 -22.38 -8.01
CA LYS A 107 8.81 -23.46 -7.96
C LYS A 107 7.46 -23.09 -8.58
N ILE A 108 7.18 -21.81 -8.74
CA ILE A 108 5.89 -21.31 -9.23
C ILE A 108 5.95 -20.74 -10.65
N GLN A 109 7.03 -20.98 -11.38
CA GLN A 109 7.21 -20.51 -12.76
C GLN A 109 6.01 -20.77 -13.67
N PRO A 110 5.31 -21.93 -13.61
CA PRO A 110 4.18 -22.21 -14.50
C PRO A 110 3.01 -21.22 -14.37
N VAL A 111 2.89 -20.53 -13.25
CA VAL A 111 1.77 -19.59 -12.98
C VAL A 111 2.19 -18.14 -12.88
N LEU A 112 3.48 -17.82 -13.02
CA LEU A 112 3.98 -16.45 -12.88
C LEU A 112 3.37 -15.47 -13.89
N ASN A 113 3.04 -15.91 -15.10
CA ASN A 113 2.38 -15.10 -16.11
C ASN A 113 0.94 -14.68 -15.75
N LYS A 114 0.34 -15.32 -14.75
CA LYS A 114 -0.99 -15.00 -14.18
C LYS A 114 -0.90 -14.04 -13.01
N ILE A 115 0.30 -13.74 -12.54
CA ILE A 115 0.59 -12.83 -11.42
C ILE A 115 0.91 -11.45 -11.99
N MET A 116 0.21 -10.42 -11.51
CA MET A 116 0.42 -9.05 -11.95
C MET A 116 1.75 -8.48 -11.42
N CYS A 117 2.09 -8.82 -10.18
CA CYS A 117 3.30 -8.32 -9.53
C CYS A 117 3.78 -9.27 -8.42
N VAL A 118 5.08 -9.47 -8.35
CA VAL A 118 5.75 -10.16 -7.25
C VAL A 118 6.54 -9.14 -6.42
N CYS A 119 6.11 -8.93 -5.18
CA CYS A 119 6.77 -8.06 -4.22
C CYS A 119 7.72 -8.89 -3.37
N VAL A 120 9.02 -8.81 -3.65
CA VAL A 120 10.07 -9.60 -3.00
C VAL A 120 10.70 -8.81 -1.86
N SER A 121 10.92 -9.47 -0.73
CA SER A 121 11.57 -8.88 0.44
C SER A 121 13.09 -8.89 0.30
N ILE A 122 13.71 -7.70 0.23
CA ILE A 122 15.17 -7.50 0.31
C ILE A 122 15.42 -6.39 1.33
N HIS A 123 16.26 -6.64 2.33
CA HIS A 123 16.40 -5.77 3.51
C HIS A 123 17.81 -5.17 3.68
N GLY A 124 18.56 -5.02 2.61
CA GLY A 124 19.90 -4.47 2.61
C GLY A 124 20.83 -5.20 1.64
N THR A 125 22.13 -4.95 1.76
CA THR A 125 23.19 -5.74 1.14
C THR A 125 23.14 -7.19 1.61
N LYS A 126 23.91 -8.06 0.97
CA LYS A 126 23.94 -9.51 1.28
C LYS A 126 24.11 -9.80 2.77
N GLU A 127 25.07 -9.12 3.40
CA GLU A 127 25.37 -9.32 4.82
C GLU A 127 24.19 -8.95 5.70
N ILE A 128 23.63 -7.76 5.51
CA ILE A 128 22.53 -7.24 6.32
C ILE A 128 21.25 -8.03 6.06
N HIS A 129 20.94 -8.36 4.81
CA HIS A 129 19.77 -9.17 4.48
C HIS A 129 19.83 -10.54 5.17
N ASN A 130 20.97 -11.24 5.04
CA ASN A 130 21.13 -12.57 5.65
C ASN A 130 21.06 -12.50 7.19
N LYS A 131 21.66 -11.48 7.80
CA LYS A 131 21.58 -11.24 9.25
C LYS A 131 20.14 -11.02 9.73
N LEU A 132 19.35 -10.20 8.99
CA LEU A 132 17.97 -9.85 9.37
C LEU A 132 17.00 -11.00 9.12
N THR A 133 17.24 -11.82 8.11
CA THR A 133 16.38 -12.96 7.78
C THR A 133 16.77 -14.24 8.50
N ASP A 134 17.90 -14.22 9.23
CA ASP A 134 18.52 -15.38 9.87
C ASP A 134 18.74 -16.55 8.90
N SER A 135 19.32 -16.25 7.72
CA SER A 135 19.44 -17.20 6.62
C SER A 135 20.46 -16.72 5.59
N ASN A 136 21.11 -17.64 4.88
CA ASN A 136 22.01 -17.35 3.77
C ASN A 136 21.29 -17.38 2.40
N CYS A 137 20.13 -16.71 2.30
CA CYS A 137 19.25 -16.82 1.13
C CYS A 137 19.45 -15.74 0.06
N TYR A 138 20.23 -14.70 0.30
CA TYR A 138 20.32 -13.52 -0.56
C TYR A 138 20.60 -13.84 -2.03
N ASP A 139 21.62 -14.63 -2.33
CA ASP A 139 21.99 -14.94 -3.72
C ASP A 139 20.90 -15.74 -4.44
N LYS A 140 20.26 -16.68 -3.73
CA LYS A 140 19.11 -17.44 -4.26
C LYS A 140 17.94 -16.53 -4.59
N VAL A 141 17.64 -15.57 -3.71
CA VAL A 141 16.55 -14.60 -3.92
C VAL A 141 16.86 -13.72 -5.13
N LEU A 142 18.10 -13.22 -5.27
CA LEU A 142 18.49 -12.43 -6.44
C LEU A 142 18.38 -13.21 -7.74
N SER A 143 18.84 -14.46 -7.75
CA SER A 143 18.70 -15.35 -8.92
C SER A 143 17.22 -15.54 -9.30
N ASN A 144 16.36 -15.76 -8.33
CA ASN A 144 14.93 -15.91 -8.54
C ASN A 144 14.27 -14.60 -9.04
N ILE A 145 14.68 -13.43 -8.55
CA ILE A 145 14.23 -12.13 -9.06
C ILE A 145 14.55 -11.99 -10.55
N GLU A 146 15.78 -12.31 -10.96
CA GLU A 146 16.21 -12.22 -12.38
C GLU A 146 15.37 -13.13 -13.29
N LEU A 147 15.00 -14.32 -12.83
CA LEU A 147 14.14 -15.23 -13.58
C LEU A 147 12.70 -14.71 -13.64
N THR A 148 12.15 -14.32 -12.48
CA THR A 148 10.76 -13.85 -12.35
C THR A 148 10.50 -12.60 -13.18
N LYS A 149 11.44 -11.66 -13.20
CA LYS A 149 11.35 -10.40 -13.93
C LYS A 149 11.18 -10.57 -15.44
N LYS A 150 11.62 -11.69 -16.01
CA LYS A 150 11.42 -12.01 -17.44
C LYS A 150 9.97 -12.36 -17.77
N ILE A 151 9.16 -12.69 -16.75
CA ILE A 151 7.81 -13.23 -16.92
C ILE A 151 6.76 -12.25 -16.40
N THR A 152 7.01 -11.61 -15.25
CA THR A 152 6.06 -10.69 -14.62
C THR A 152 6.77 -9.51 -13.96
N ASN A 153 5.99 -8.52 -13.49
CA ASN A 153 6.54 -7.38 -12.77
C ASN A 153 7.08 -7.80 -11.41
N VAL A 154 8.26 -7.30 -11.08
CA VAL A 154 8.88 -7.48 -9.77
C VAL A 154 9.02 -6.13 -9.10
N LYS A 155 8.74 -6.08 -7.80
CA LYS A 155 8.99 -4.96 -6.90
C LYS A 155 9.76 -5.46 -5.68
N ILE A 156 10.65 -4.66 -5.14
CA ILE A 156 11.32 -4.95 -3.87
C ILE A 156 10.65 -4.19 -2.74
N ASN A 157 10.39 -4.89 -1.65
CA ASN A 157 10.02 -4.30 -0.38
C ASN A 157 11.18 -4.40 0.61
N TYR A 158 11.57 -3.26 1.15
CA TYR A 158 12.66 -3.12 2.12
C TYR A 158 12.06 -2.71 3.47
N THR A 159 12.04 -3.62 4.43
CA THR A 159 11.62 -3.30 5.80
C THR A 159 12.77 -2.66 6.55
N VAL A 160 12.58 -1.42 7.00
CA VAL A 160 13.57 -0.63 7.70
C VAL A 160 13.50 -0.88 9.21
N THR A 161 14.63 -1.22 9.78
CA THR A 161 14.90 -1.39 11.21
C THR A 161 16.16 -0.63 11.60
N SER A 162 16.52 -0.58 12.88
CA SER A 162 17.78 0.02 13.34
C SER A 162 19.03 -0.57 12.69
N ASP A 163 18.97 -1.85 12.29
CA ASP A 163 20.14 -2.55 11.72
C ASP A 163 20.44 -2.12 10.27
N ASN A 164 19.44 -1.61 9.54
CA ASN A 164 19.54 -1.29 8.11
C ASN A 164 19.03 0.10 7.73
N GLN A 165 18.69 0.95 8.70
CA GLN A 165 18.18 2.31 8.42
C GLN A 165 19.25 3.32 7.99
N ASN A 166 20.54 2.95 7.99
CA ASN A 166 21.59 3.86 7.54
C ASN A 166 21.47 4.14 6.03
N ILE A 167 21.83 5.35 5.64
CA ILE A 167 21.63 5.85 4.28
C ILE A 167 22.37 5.02 3.22
N LYS A 168 23.53 4.45 3.57
CA LYS A 168 24.34 3.64 2.64
C LYS A 168 23.59 2.37 2.24
N GLU A 169 23.08 1.59 3.20
CA GLU A 169 22.29 0.38 2.93
C GLU A 169 21.04 0.67 2.09
N MET A 170 20.34 1.77 2.42
CA MET A 170 19.15 2.18 1.66
C MET A 170 19.52 2.57 0.22
N LYS A 171 20.63 3.29 0.04
CA LYS A 171 21.14 3.73 -1.25
C LYS A 171 21.61 2.55 -2.11
N ASP A 172 22.38 1.61 -1.54
CA ASP A 172 22.88 0.42 -2.24
C ASP A 172 21.73 -0.40 -2.84
N VAL A 173 20.60 -0.55 -2.11
CA VAL A 173 19.41 -1.24 -2.62
C VAL A 173 18.69 -0.42 -3.70
N LEU A 174 18.64 0.91 -3.58
CA LEU A 174 18.07 1.77 -4.62
C LEU A 174 18.88 1.73 -5.91
N GLU A 175 20.22 1.75 -5.81
CA GLU A 175 21.12 1.61 -6.95
C GLU A 175 20.97 0.24 -7.63
N PHE A 176 20.85 -0.82 -6.84
CA PHE A 176 20.50 -2.13 -7.38
C PHE A 176 19.17 -2.11 -8.13
N GLY A 177 18.12 -1.52 -7.52
CA GLY A 177 16.81 -1.37 -8.15
C GLY A 177 16.86 -0.59 -9.45
N ASN A 178 17.56 0.55 -9.47
CA ASN A 178 17.74 1.39 -10.66
C ASN A 178 18.47 0.63 -11.77
N LYS A 179 19.61 -0.01 -11.45
CA LYS A 179 20.40 -0.81 -12.40
C LYS A 179 19.57 -1.93 -13.02
N LYS A 180 18.65 -2.51 -12.27
CA LYS A 180 17.81 -3.62 -12.71
C LYS A 180 16.44 -3.20 -13.20
N ASN A 181 16.11 -1.91 -13.17
CA ASN A 181 14.77 -1.38 -13.44
C ASN A 181 13.69 -2.09 -12.59
N ILE A 182 13.93 -2.19 -11.28
CA ILE A 182 13.02 -2.79 -10.30
C ILE A 182 12.60 -1.71 -9.29
N PRO A 183 11.31 -1.39 -9.16
CA PRO A 183 10.82 -0.42 -8.17
C PRO A 183 11.11 -0.87 -6.74
N ILE A 184 11.55 0.07 -5.91
CA ILE A 184 11.81 -0.16 -4.49
C ILE A 184 10.73 0.52 -3.65
N SER A 185 10.30 -0.16 -2.60
CA SER A 185 9.45 0.42 -1.56
C SER A 185 10.06 0.21 -0.18
N PHE A 186 10.05 1.27 0.63
CA PHE A 186 10.43 1.20 2.02
C PHE A 186 9.20 1.00 2.90
N SER A 187 9.27 0.03 3.80
CA SER A 187 8.30 -0.21 4.86
C SER A 187 8.98 0.01 6.20
N LYS A 188 8.40 0.82 7.08
CA LYS A 188 8.96 0.94 8.41
C LYS A 188 8.63 -0.32 9.23
N TYR A 189 9.55 -0.70 10.10
CA TYR A 189 9.28 -1.71 11.11
C TYR A 189 8.09 -1.30 12.01
N ASN A 190 7.21 -2.24 12.30
CA ASN A 190 6.12 -2.08 13.26
C ASN A 190 6.40 -2.94 14.51
N ASN A 191 6.20 -2.39 15.70
CA ASN A 191 6.54 -3.03 16.99
C ASN A 191 5.55 -4.15 17.38
N ILE A 192 5.54 -5.22 16.57
CA ILE A 192 4.67 -6.39 16.72
C ILE A 192 5.43 -7.70 16.44
N GLY A 193 4.80 -8.82 16.76
CA GLY A 193 5.32 -10.16 16.44
C GLY A 193 6.70 -10.46 17.02
N GLU A 194 7.51 -11.13 16.24
CA GLU A 194 8.90 -11.46 16.61
C GLU A 194 9.76 -10.23 16.78
N GLY A 195 9.53 -9.18 15.98
CA GLY A 195 10.25 -7.94 16.08
C GLY A 195 10.11 -7.28 17.48
N LYS A 196 8.91 -7.34 18.07
CA LYS A 196 8.69 -6.88 19.45
C LYS A 196 9.46 -7.71 20.45
N LYS A 197 9.47 -9.05 20.30
CA LYS A 197 10.24 -9.96 21.15
C LYS A 197 11.74 -9.72 21.05
N ASN A 198 12.24 -9.52 19.84
CA ASN A 198 13.65 -9.26 19.54
C ASN A 198 14.06 -7.80 19.83
N LYS A 199 13.16 -6.97 20.38
CA LYS A 199 13.41 -5.56 20.67
C LYS A 199 13.91 -4.76 19.45
N CYS A 200 13.45 -5.13 18.26
CA CYS A 200 13.71 -4.33 17.07
C CYS A 200 13.11 -2.92 17.25
N TYR A 201 13.76 -1.94 16.69
CA TYR A 201 13.28 -0.56 16.71
C TYR A 201 13.64 0.15 15.39
N ILE A 202 13.13 1.35 15.23
CA ILE A 202 13.47 2.26 14.14
C ILE A 202 13.55 3.67 14.71
N ASN A 203 14.59 4.41 14.34
CA ASN A 203 14.60 5.84 14.56
C ASN A 203 13.85 6.52 13.42
N ILE A 204 12.61 6.94 13.69
CA ILE A 204 11.71 7.47 12.66
C ILE A 204 12.23 8.77 12.04
N ASN A 205 12.87 9.63 12.84
CA ASN A 205 13.43 10.89 12.34
C ASN A 205 14.60 10.65 11.40
N SER A 206 15.56 9.79 11.79
CA SER A 206 16.67 9.40 10.89
C SER A 206 16.16 8.71 9.62
N PHE A 207 15.10 7.90 9.72
CA PHE A 207 14.50 7.25 8.57
C PHE A 207 13.92 8.27 7.57
N VAL A 208 13.11 9.21 8.03
CA VAL A 208 12.51 10.21 7.13
C VAL A 208 13.53 11.20 6.60
N GLU A 209 14.57 11.51 7.36
CA GLU A 209 15.72 12.31 6.92
C GLU A 209 16.47 11.63 5.78
N ASN A 210 16.79 10.34 5.92
CA ASN A 210 17.42 9.54 4.86
C ASN A 210 16.54 9.47 3.61
N LEU A 211 15.23 9.26 3.76
CA LEU A 211 14.29 9.29 2.64
C LEU A 211 14.31 10.64 1.91
N ASN A 212 14.37 11.74 2.66
CA ASN A 212 14.45 13.08 2.09
C ASN A 212 15.77 13.30 1.32
N ILE A 213 16.90 12.88 1.88
CA ILE A 213 18.22 12.96 1.21
C ILE A 213 18.19 12.16 -0.10
N LEU A 214 17.77 10.91 -0.05
CA LEU A 214 17.68 10.04 -1.22
C LEU A 214 16.73 10.61 -2.30
N ARG A 215 15.62 11.23 -1.90
CA ARG A 215 14.70 11.88 -2.84
C ARG A 215 15.35 13.10 -3.51
N ASN A 216 16.11 13.89 -2.76
CA ASN A 216 16.83 15.06 -3.27
C ASN A 216 17.99 14.64 -4.20
N GLU A 217 18.60 13.48 -3.98
CA GLU A 217 19.58 12.87 -4.88
C GLU A 217 18.94 12.28 -6.17
N GLY A 218 17.61 12.35 -6.32
CA GLY A 218 16.90 11.92 -7.52
C GLY A 218 16.41 10.48 -7.51
N TYR A 219 16.57 9.75 -6.41
CA TYR A 219 16.08 8.37 -6.32
C TYR A 219 14.54 8.31 -6.28
N ASN A 220 13.96 7.37 -7.05
CA ASN A 220 12.54 7.06 -7.03
C ASN A 220 12.27 5.84 -6.15
N PHE A 221 11.36 5.99 -5.19
CA PHE A 221 10.90 4.93 -4.31
C PHE A 221 9.50 5.24 -3.77
N SER A 222 8.83 4.25 -3.23
CA SER A 222 7.59 4.43 -2.46
C SER A 222 7.82 4.14 -0.98
N VAL A 223 6.98 4.73 -0.12
CA VAL A 223 6.90 4.41 1.31
C VAL A 223 5.55 3.73 1.53
N ASN A 224 5.55 2.53 2.08
CA ASN A 224 4.32 1.72 2.19
C ASN A 224 3.57 1.95 3.50
N ASP A 225 4.28 2.27 4.58
CA ASP A 225 3.68 2.41 5.91
C ASP A 225 3.25 3.84 6.20
N CYS A 226 2.18 3.92 6.98
CA CYS A 226 1.67 5.20 7.45
C CYS A 226 2.53 5.72 8.61
N ILE A 227 3.07 6.90 8.43
CA ILE A 227 3.79 7.67 9.44
C ILE A 227 2.91 8.86 9.81
N ALA A 228 2.61 9.02 11.10
CA ALA A 228 1.84 10.17 11.55
C ALA A 228 2.67 11.45 11.40
N PRO A 229 2.19 12.50 10.69
CA PRO A 229 2.93 13.74 10.48
C PRO A 229 3.40 14.43 11.76
N CYS A 230 2.66 14.23 12.85
CA CYS A 230 2.98 14.80 14.17
C CYS A 230 4.14 14.09 14.91
N THR A 231 4.68 13.00 14.36
CA THR A 231 5.81 12.27 14.96
C THR A 231 7.14 12.58 14.28
N ILE A 232 7.16 13.49 13.31
CA ILE A 232 8.33 13.87 12.52
C ILE A 232 8.37 15.38 12.30
N GLU A 233 9.51 15.92 11.88
CA GLU A 233 9.63 17.32 11.52
C GLU A 233 8.74 17.71 10.33
N GLU A 234 8.18 18.91 10.36
CA GLU A 234 7.24 19.42 9.34
C GLU A 234 7.77 19.29 7.92
N LYS A 235 9.04 19.57 7.70
CA LYS A 235 9.70 19.50 6.39
C LYS A 235 9.65 18.12 5.73
N TYR A 236 9.43 17.05 6.51
CA TYR A 236 9.37 15.66 6.01
C TYR A 236 7.95 15.13 5.85
N THR A 237 6.93 15.89 6.22
CA THR A 237 5.54 15.40 6.20
C THR A 237 5.05 15.01 4.81
N TYR A 238 5.66 15.51 3.75
CA TYR A 238 5.34 15.13 2.37
C TYR A 238 5.67 13.65 2.05
N LEU A 239 6.56 13.02 2.83
CA LEU A 239 6.89 11.59 2.71
C LEU A 239 5.84 10.68 3.37
N THR A 240 4.83 11.25 4.05
CA THR A 240 3.87 10.50 4.84
C THR A 240 2.52 10.36 4.14
N HIS A 241 1.79 9.33 4.51
CA HIS A 241 0.39 9.12 4.12
C HIS A 241 -0.41 8.46 5.23
N GLY A 242 -1.74 8.53 5.14
CA GLY A 242 -2.63 7.92 6.13
C GLY A 242 -2.80 6.41 5.92
N CYS A 243 -3.27 5.75 6.97
CA CYS A 243 -3.56 4.32 6.98
C CYS A 243 -4.86 3.99 6.24
N GLY A 244 -4.78 3.12 5.24
CA GLY A 244 -5.94 2.62 4.48
C GLY A 244 -6.64 1.41 5.11
N ALA A 245 -6.12 0.86 6.20
CA ALA A 245 -6.65 -0.33 6.87
C ALA A 245 -8.10 -0.12 7.36
N GLY A 246 -8.98 -1.06 7.03
CA GLY A 246 -10.41 -0.98 7.37
C GLY A 246 -11.22 0.01 6.51
N TYR A 247 -10.57 0.72 5.58
CA TYR A 247 -11.16 1.64 4.62
C TYR A 247 -10.93 1.20 3.18
N LEU A 248 -9.65 1.13 2.76
CA LEU A 248 -9.27 0.81 1.39
C LEU A 248 -8.95 -0.67 1.23
N PHE A 249 -8.58 -1.33 2.30
CA PHE A 249 -8.26 -2.75 2.30
C PHE A 249 -8.59 -3.42 3.63
N GLY A 250 -8.69 -4.73 3.58
CA GLY A 250 -8.78 -5.62 4.73
C GLY A 250 -7.81 -6.79 4.59
N SER A 251 -7.81 -7.70 5.57
CA SER A 251 -7.10 -8.97 5.50
C SER A 251 -8.03 -10.11 5.91
N ILE A 252 -7.87 -11.26 5.25
CA ILE A 252 -8.52 -12.51 5.63
C ILE A 252 -7.41 -13.52 5.90
N ASP A 253 -7.40 -14.10 7.12
CA ASP A 253 -6.40 -15.08 7.48
C ASP A 253 -6.80 -16.51 7.06
N TYR A 254 -5.87 -17.44 7.20
CA TYR A 254 -6.02 -18.86 6.83
C TYR A 254 -7.15 -19.58 7.57
N ASN A 255 -7.70 -19.03 8.65
CA ASN A 255 -8.88 -19.51 9.36
C ASN A 255 -10.18 -18.86 8.86
N GLY A 256 -10.13 -17.95 7.90
CA GLY A 256 -11.25 -17.18 7.40
C GLY A 256 -11.63 -15.98 8.28
N ASN A 257 -10.76 -15.58 9.22
CA ASN A 257 -11.00 -14.41 10.05
C ASN A 257 -10.70 -13.13 9.26
N LEU A 258 -11.66 -12.23 9.21
CA LEU A 258 -11.50 -10.92 8.62
C LEU A 258 -10.94 -9.93 9.64
N LYS A 259 -9.89 -9.21 9.24
CA LYS A 259 -9.17 -8.20 10.03
C LYS A 259 -9.07 -6.90 9.24
N ILE A 260 -8.80 -5.78 9.90
CA ILE A 260 -8.59 -4.49 9.20
C ILE A 260 -7.26 -4.45 8.41
N CYS A 261 -6.25 -5.20 8.85
CA CYS A 261 -4.96 -5.37 8.15
C CYS A 261 -4.28 -6.66 8.61
N PRO A 262 -3.26 -7.18 7.87
CA PRO A 262 -2.53 -8.39 8.29
C PRO A 262 -1.89 -8.30 9.68
N SER A 263 -1.44 -7.10 10.05
CA SER A 263 -0.80 -6.85 11.35
C SER A 263 -1.78 -6.74 12.53
N SER A 264 -3.10 -6.69 12.26
CA SER A 264 -4.11 -6.59 13.32
C SER A 264 -4.33 -7.95 13.98
N LYS A 265 -4.37 -7.94 15.34
CA LYS A 265 -4.82 -9.09 16.10
C LYS A 265 -6.35 -9.11 16.30
N ARG A 266 -7.02 -7.97 16.06
CA ARG A 266 -8.46 -7.84 16.25
C ARG A 266 -9.19 -8.45 15.06
N ILE A 267 -9.92 -9.53 15.31
CA ILE A 267 -10.85 -10.15 14.37
C ILE A 267 -12.14 -9.34 14.40
N ILE A 268 -12.63 -8.97 13.20
CA ILE A 268 -13.89 -8.23 13.01
C ILE A 268 -15.04 -9.12 12.56
N GLY A 269 -14.75 -10.33 12.14
CA GLY A 269 -15.73 -11.37 11.76
C GLY A 269 -15.02 -12.56 11.17
N ASN A 270 -15.81 -13.62 10.85
CA ASN A 270 -15.28 -14.81 10.22
C ASN A 270 -16.12 -15.18 8.98
N ASN A 271 -15.46 -15.46 7.88
CA ASN A 271 -16.08 -15.73 6.58
C ASN A 271 -16.84 -17.06 6.52
N LYS A 272 -16.56 -17.99 7.43
CA LYS A 272 -17.33 -19.24 7.60
C LYS A 272 -18.73 -19.00 8.15
N VAL A 273 -18.94 -17.86 8.82
CA VAL A 273 -20.20 -17.52 9.51
C VAL A 273 -21.01 -16.49 8.74
N ASN A 274 -20.34 -15.48 8.17
CA ASN A 274 -20.97 -14.38 7.46
C ASN A 274 -20.21 -14.04 6.19
N SER A 275 -20.91 -13.58 5.15
CA SER A 275 -20.27 -13.08 3.93
C SER A 275 -19.33 -11.91 4.22
N ILE A 276 -18.29 -11.72 3.40
CA ILE A 276 -17.33 -10.61 3.49
C ILE A 276 -18.08 -9.28 3.50
N LYS A 277 -19.09 -9.13 2.64
CA LYS A 277 -19.88 -7.90 2.55
C LYS A 277 -20.61 -7.60 3.87
N LYS A 278 -21.20 -8.60 4.51
CA LYS A 278 -21.91 -8.43 5.78
C LYS A 278 -20.93 -8.02 6.90
N ILE A 279 -19.77 -8.67 6.98
CA ILE A 279 -18.73 -8.34 7.97
C ILE A 279 -18.20 -6.93 7.73
N TRP A 280 -17.90 -6.58 6.47
CA TRP A 280 -17.33 -5.29 6.11
C TRP A 280 -18.27 -4.12 6.39
N ASN A 281 -19.59 -4.36 6.29
CA ASN A 281 -20.62 -3.33 6.51
C ASN A 281 -21.28 -3.36 7.89
N GLN A 282 -20.77 -4.16 8.83
CA GLN A 282 -21.29 -4.20 10.19
C GLN A 282 -21.06 -2.89 10.96
N THR A 283 -21.93 -2.64 11.95
CA THR A 283 -21.93 -1.40 12.71
C THR A 283 -20.58 -1.06 13.35
N SER A 284 -19.88 -2.07 13.90
CA SER A 284 -18.58 -1.86 14.54
C SER A 284 -17.51 -1.32 13.58
N LEU A 285 -17.50 -1.79 12.32
CA LEU A 285 -16.55 -1.32 11.31
C LEU A 285 -16.97 0.03 10.70
N LYS A 286 -18.29 0.28 10.61
CA LYS A 286 -18.79 1.61 10.27
C LYS A 286 -18.38 2.65 11.32
N ASN A 287 -18.54 2.35 12.61
CA ASN A 287 -18.10 3.23 13.70
C ASN A 287 -16.58 3.43 13.72
N PHE A 288 -15.81 2.37 13.39
CA PHE A 288 -14.37 2.49 13.22
C PHE A 288 -14.03 3.50 12.11
N ARG A 289 -14.74 3.48 10.98
CA ARG A 289 -14.52 4.41 9.85
C ARG A 289 -14.91 5.86 10.18
N LYS A 290 -15.91 6.08 11.04
CA LYS A 290 -16.29 7.41 11.52
C LYS A 290 -15.23 8.04 12.41
N MET A 291 -14.21 7.27 12.80
CA MET A 291 -13.11 7.74 13.66
C MET A 291 -13.56 8.32 15.02
N GLU A 292 -14.71 7.86 15.56
CA GLU A 292 -15.20 8.29 16.87
C GLU A 292 -14.28 7.85 18.03
N TRP A 293 -13.51 6.79 17.80
CA TRP A 293 -12.58 6.18 18.76
C TRP A 293 -11.22 6.89 18.87
N ILE A 294 -10.95 7.90 18.01
CA ILE A 294 -9.67 8.59 18.01
C ILE A 294 -9.57 9.59 19.16
N PRO A 295 -8.36 9.95 19.59
CA PRO A 295 -8.16 10.96 20.63
C PRO A 295 -8.76 12.33 20.26
N GLU A 296 -9.22 13.10 21.25
CA GLU A 296 -9.85 14.39 21.03
C GLU A 296 -8.96 15.37 20.27
N TYR A 297 -7.65 15.40 20.56
CA TYR A 297 -6.70 16.24 19.85
C TYR A 297 -6.52 15.82 18.37
N CYS A 298 -6.76 14.58 18.03
CA CYS A 298 -6.81 14.13 16.64
C CYS A 298 -8.07 14.58 15.92
N LYS A 299 -9.21 14.67 16.64
CA LYS A 299 -10.50 15.12 16.05
C LYS A 299 -10.44 16.54 15.52
N VAL A 300 -9.65 17.39 16.17
CA VAL A 300 -9.47 18.81 15.77
C VAL A 300 -8.19 19.04 14.95
N CYS A 301 -7.43 17.97 14.66
CA CYS A 301 -6.16 18.08 13.96
C CYS A 301 -6.38 18.36 12.47
N LYS A 302 -5.77 19.43 11.95
CA LYS A 302 -5.80 19.82 10.54
C LYS A 302 -5.26 18.76 9.57
N ASN A 303 -4.46 17.83 10.07
CA ASN A 303 -3.89 16.72 9.29
C ASN A 303 -4.75 15.44 9.36
N LEU A 304 -5.88 15.43 10.08
CA LEU A 304 -6.65 14.21 10.31
C LEU A 304 -7.08 13.54 9.01
N ALA A 305 -7.55 14.29 8.06
CA ALA A 305 -8.00 13.80 6.76
C ALA A 305 -6.92 12.99 6.04
N ARG A 306 -5.70 13.49 6.04
CA ARG A 306 -4.55 12.82 5.40
C ARG A 306 -3.96 11.72 6.29
N CYS A 307 -3.80 11.99 7.57
CA CYS A 307 -3.11 11.13 8.53
C CYS A 307 -3.96 9.94 8.97
N ARG A 308 -5.26 10.17 9.24
CA ARG A 308 -6.17 9.18 9.83
C ARG A 308 -5.58 8.51 11.07
N CYS A 309 -4.91 9.30 11.91
CA CYS A 309 -4.20 8.89 13.11
C CYS A 309 -3.03 7.91 12.89
N GLY A 310 -2.41 7.91 11.69
CA GLY A 310 -1.26 7.03 11.40
C GLY A 310 -1.59 5.55 11.46
N CYS A 311 -0.62 4.73 11.85
CA CYS A 311 -0.78 3.28 12.00
C CYS A 311 -1.69 2.94 13.18
N LYS A 312 -2.79 2.22 12.92
CA LYS A 312 -3.77 1.83 13.95
C LYS A 312 -3.20 0.84 14.97
N ILE A 313 -2.17 0.10 14.58
CA ILE A 313 -1.51 -0.87 15.46
C ILE A 313 -0.60 -0.16 16.47
N GLU A 314 0.04 0.93 16.03
CA GLU A 314 0.97 1.69 16.90
C GLU A 314 0.27 2.77 17.74
N LEU A 315 -0.93 3.18 17.36
CA LEU A 315 -1.65 4.27 18.01
C LEU A 315 -1.83 4.04 19.51
N GLY A 316 -2.04 2.79 19.92
CA GLY A 316 -2.21 2.45 21.32
C GLY A 316 -0.97 2.68 22.19
N GLU A 317 0.20 2.80 21.59
CA GLU A 317 1.47 2.92 22.34
C GLU A 317 2.03 4.37 22.39
N LYS A 318 1.59 5.28 21.49
CA LYS A 318 2.22 6.61 21.32
C LYS A 318 1.27 7.81 21.45
N LEU A 319 0.13 7.65 22.08
CA LEU A 319 -0.89 8.71 22.17
C LEU A 319 -0.44 10.02 22.84
N ASN A 320 0.67 10.03 23.57
CA ASN A 320 1.09 11.17 24.39
C ASN A 320 2.13 12.12 23.74
N GLU A 321 2.59 11.82 22.50
CA GLU A 321 3.71 12.55 21.86
C GLU A 321 3.34 13.34 20.60
N ILE A 322 2.04 13.61 20.39
CA ILE A 322 1.58 14.17 19.12
C ILE A 322 1.70 15.69 19.09
N ASN A 323 2.47 16.21 18.14
CA ASN A 323 2.65 17.65 17.84
C ASN A 323 1.81 18.10 16.63
N ASP A 324 1.45 19.38 16.59
CA ASP A 324 0.61 20.01 15.57
C ASP A 324 1.42 20.41 14.32
N TYR A 325 1.51 19.55 13.29
CA TYR A 325 2.28 19.84 12.07
C TYR A 325 1.44 20.19 10.85
N ILE A 326 1.92 21.13 10.04
CA ILE A 326 1.22 21.75 8.92
C ILE A 326 1.68 21.18 7.59
N VAL A 327 0.79 20.45 6.89
CA VAL A 327 1.01 19.99 5.50
C VAL A 327 0.80 21.10 4.45
N LYS A 328 0.28 22.25 4.87
CA LYS A 328 -0.11 23.34 3.95
C LYS A 328 0.99 23.81 3.00
N THR A 329 2.24 23.88 3.47
CA THR A 329 3.32 24.51 2.71
C THR A 329 3.69 23.76 1.43
N GLU A 330 3.60 22.44 1.43
CA GLU A 330 3.96 21.65 0.26
C GLU A 330 2.83 21.55 -0.77
N ILE A 331 1.60 21.45 -0.30
CA ILE A 331 0.42 21.52 -1.18
C ILE A 331 0.43 22.85 -1.93
N GLU A 332 0.71 23.97 -1.23
CA GLU A 332 0.82 25.29 -1.87
C GLU A 332 1.98 25.36 -2.89
N LYS A 333 3.14 24.79 -2.58
CA LYS A 333 4.27 24.76 -3.52
C LYS A 333 3.93 24.00 -4.79
N ILE A 334 3.35 22.81 -4.65
CA ILE A 334 2.95 21.99 -5.80
C ILE A 334 1.82 22.66 -6.57
N TRP A 335 0.79 23.17 -5.89
CA TRP A 335 -0.31 23.90 -6.51
C TRP A 335 0.17 25.09 -7.34
N ASN A 336 1.05 25.92 -6.78
CA ASN A 336 1.63 27.05 -7.50
C ASN A 336 2.43 26.65 -8.73
N ARG A 337 3.00 25.45 -8.75
CA ARG A 337 3.70 24.88 -9.90
C ARG A 337 2.76 24.38 -10.99
N ILE A 338 1.64 23.72 -10.62
CA ILE A 338 0.79 23.02 -11.59
C ILE A 338 -0.44 23.83 -12.04
N LYS A 339 -0.93 24.79 -11.23
CA LYS A 339 -2.20 25.51 -11.48
C LYS A 339 -2.28 26.23 -12.82
N LYS A 340 -1.14 26.69 -13.37
CA LYS A 340 -1.06 27.39 -14.67
C LYS A 340 -0.73 26.48 -15.82
N LYS A 341 -0.48 25.18 -15.58
CA LYS A 341 -0.10 24.22 -16.58
C LYS A 341 -1.31 23.55 -17.20
N ASN A 342 -1.16 23.13 -18.44
CA ASN A 342 -2.16 22.30 -19.09
C ASN A 342 -1.98 20.86 -18.58
N MET A 343 -3.04 20.32 -18.02
CA MET A 343 -3.02 19.00 -17.39
C MET A 343 -4.05 18.09 -18.02
N LYS A 344 -3.72 16.84 -18.23
CA LYS A 344 -4.66 15.79 -18.66
C LYS A 344 -4.71 14.65 -17.67
N VAL A 345 -5.85 13.97 -17.65
CA VAL A 345 -6.04 12.73 -16.88
C VAL A 345 -5.27 11.60 -17.57
N ASN A 346 -4.41 10.94 -16.83
CA ASN A 346 -3.68 9.78 -17.31
C ASN A 346 -4.58 8.55 -17.25
N ILE A 347 -5.31 8.28 -18.33
CA ILE A 347 -6.28 7.17 -18.41
C ILE A 347 -5.60 5.81 -18.19
N SER A 348 -4.31 5.66 -18.49
CA SER A 348 -3.60 4.39 -18.31
C SER A 348 -3.46 3.97 -16.83
N VAL A 349 -3.64 4.91 -15.90
CA VAL A 349 -3.60 4.64 -14.46
C VAL A 349 -4.99 4.62 -13.80
N LEU A 350 -6.06 4.68 -14.59
CA LEU A 350 -7.44 4.63 -14.11
C LEU A 350 -8.18 3.44 -14.72
N ARG A 351 -8.93 2.74 -13.89
CA ARG A 351 -9.85 1.66 -14.28
C ARG A 351 -11.27 2.00 -13.85
N LYS A 352 -12.22 1.90 -14.78
CA LYS A 352 -13.65 2.07 -14.47
C LYS A 352 -14.20 0.84 -13.79
N GLU A 353 -14.86 1.03 -12.65
CA GLU A 353 -15.49 -0.01 -11.84
C GLU A 353 -16.94 0.37 -11.57
N LYS A 354 -17.89 -0.27 -12.25
CA LYS A 354 -19.33 0.05 -12.14
C LYS A 354 -19.57 1.56 -12.27
N LYS A 355 -19.82 2.26 -11.15
CA LYS A 355 -20.05 3.71 -11.07
C LYS A 355 -18.83 4.53 -10.61
N ASP A 356 -17.73 3.88 -10.26
CA ASP A 356 -16.53 4.52 -9.70
C ASP A 356 -15.33 4.32 -10.63
N TYR A 357 -14.23 5.03 -10.34
CA TYR A 357 -12.93 4.80 -10.93
C TYR A 357 -11.91 4.40 -9.86
N VAL A 358 -11.01 3.50 -10.21
CA VAL A 358 -9.93 3.05 -9.35
C VAL A 358 -8.59 3.42 -9.98
N SER A 359 -7.71 4.07 -9.23
CA SER A 359 -6.34 4.32 -9.65
C SER A 359 -5.56 3.01 -9.67
N LEU A 360 -4.85 2.75 -10.77
CA LEU A 360 -3.91 1.64 -10.90
C LEU A 360 -2.50 2.01 -10.38
N SER A 361 -2.29 3.28 -10.01
CA SER A 361 -1.06 3.72 -9.34
C SER A 361 -1.01 3.17 -7.92
N TYR A 362 0.19 3.02 -7.39
CA TYR A 362 0.36 2.58 -6.00
C TYR A 362 0.56 3.79 -5.06
N PRO A 363 -0.16 3.86 -3.94
CA PRO A 363 -1.28 2.98 -3.52
C PRO A 363 -2.54 3.22 -4.36
N SER A 364 -3.24 2.13 -4.69
CA SER A 364 -4.51 2.21 -5.43
C SER A 364 -5.54 3.06 -4.69
N ARG A 365 -6.29 3.87 -5.43
CA ARG A 365 -7.30 4.78 -4.89
C ARG A 365 -8.61 4.66 -5.64
N LYS A 366 -9.72 4.80 -4.93
CA LYS A 366 -11.06 4.80 -5.49
C LYS A 366 -11.58 6.24 -5.55
N TYR A 367 -12.14 6.62 -6.70
CA TYR A 367 -12.71 7.94 -6.96
C TYR A 367 -14.21 7.84 -7.12
N ASN A 368 -14.95 8.66 -6.40
CA ASN A 368 -16.41 8.70 -6.49
C ASN A 368 -16.86 9.44 -7.77
N VAL A 369 -18.19 9.39 -8.04
CA VAL A 369 -18.79 10.01 -9.23
C VAL A 369 -18.49 11.50 -9.36
N GLU A 370 -18.38 12.21 -8.25
CA GLU A 370 -18.10 13.65 -8.28
C GLU A 370 -16.63 13.92 -8.62
N ALA A 371 -15.70 13.15 -8.05
CA ALA A 371 -14.28 13.23 -8.42
C ALA A 371 -14.09 12.94 -9.92
N VAL A 372 -14.83 11.98 -10.47
CA VAL A 372 -14.84 11.67 -11.90
C VAL A 372 -15.30 12.83 -12.75
N LYS A 373 -16.35 13.54 -12.36
CA LYS A 373 -16.81 14.73 -13.08
C LYS A 373 -15.76 15.84 -13.15
N ILE A 374 -14.94 16.00 -12.12
CA ILE A 374 -13.82 16.94 -12.15
C ILE A 374 -12.75 16.45 -13.13
N LEU A 375 -12.41 15.15 -13.08
CA LEU A 375 -11.44 14.55 -14.00
C LEU A 375 -11.88 14.69 -15.46
N GLU A 376 -13.16 14.50 -15.76
CA GLU A 376 -13.74 14.70 -17.08
C GLU A 376 -13.65 16.15 -17.55
N LYS A 377 -13.93 17.12 -16.66
CA LYS A 377 -13.79 18.54 -16.96
C LYS A 377 -12.34 18.93 -17.26
N ILE A 378 -11.37 18.40 -16.50
CA ILE A 378 -9.94 18.65 -16.72
C ILE A 378 -9.50 18.06 -18.07
N ASN A 379 -10.03 16.92 -18.45
CA ASN A 379 -9.70 16.27 -19.72
C ASN A 379 -10.15 17.07 -20.96
N ASN A 380 -11.09 18.03 -20.77
CA ASN A 380 -11.54 18.96 -21.80
C ASN A 380 -10.70 20.24 -21.87
N GLU A 381 -9.41 20.16 -21.51
CA GLU A 381 -8.38 21.21 -21.70
C GLU A 381 -8.58 22.47 -20.82
N GLN A 382 -9.24 22.34 -19.69
CA GLN A 382 -9.41 23.45 -18.75
C GLN A 382 -8.18 23.60 -17.84
N ARG A 383 -7.76 24.84 -17.63
CA ARG A 383 -6.65 25.13 -16.69
C ARG A 383 -7.06 24.83 -15.25
N LEU A 384 -6.18 24.26 -14.47
CA LEU A 384 -6.44 23.89 -13.08
C LEU A 384 -6.83 25.08 -12.18
N GLU A 385 -6.46 26.31 -12.54
CA GLU A 385 -6.83 27.52 -11.80
C GLU A 385 -8.36 27.66 -11.60
N GLN A 386 -9.14 27.15 -12.54
CA GLN A 386 -10.62 27.17 -12.48
C GLN A 386 -11.16 26.23 -11.39
N PHE A 387 -10.31 25.35 -10.88
CA PHE A 387 -10.62 24.36 -9.86
C PHE A 387 -9.86 24.61 -8.56
N ALA A 388 -9.54 25.88 -8.25
CA ALA A 388 -8.73 26.23 -7.06
C ALA A 388 -9.36 25.77 -5.74
N GLU A 389 -10.69 25.64 -5.68
CA GLU A 389 -11.42 25.08 -4.54
C GLU A 389 -11.09 23.60 -4.26
N TYR A 390 -10.56 22.88 -5.27
CA TYR A 390 -10.17 21.46 -5.19
C TYR A 390 -8.65 21.26 -5.17
N LYS A 391 -7.87 22.30 -4.88
CA LYS A 391 -6.40 22.28 -5.02
C LYS A 391 -5.74 21.09 -4.33
N ASP A 392 -6.19 20.76 -3.11
CA ASP A 392 -5.59 19.66 -2.33
C ASP A 392 -5.82 18.31 -3.01
N PHE A 393 -7.00 18.12 -3.59
CA PHE A 393 -7.35 16.97 -4.40
C PHE A 393 -6.51 16.90 -5.69
N LEU A 394 -6.39 18.01 -6.40
CA LEU A 394 -5.66 18.07 -7.67
C LEU A 394 -4.16 17.88 -7.48
N VAL A 395 -3.61 18.41 -6.40
CA VAL A 395 -2.20 18.16 -6.01
C VAL A 395 -1.96 16.68 -5.71
N ALA A 396 -2.91 16.01 -5.07
CA ALA A 396 -2.78 14.58 -4.83
C ALA A 396 -2.85 13.76 -6.12
N LEU A 397 -3.80 14.08 -7.01
CA LEU A 397 -3.89 13.43 -8.32
C LEU A 397 -2.61 13.60 -9.14
N TYR A 398 -1.98 14.76 -9.05
CA TYR A 398 -0.70 15.02 -9.69
C TYR A 398 0.43 14.16 -9.07
N LYS A 399 0.52 14.11 -7.74
CA LYS A 399 1.48 13.25 -7.03
C LYS A 399 1.28 11.77 -7.36
N ASP A 400 0.04 11.34 -7.54
CA ASP A 400 -0.30 9.95 -7.87
C ASP A 400 -0.12 9.61 -9.37
N GLY A 401 0.30 10.57 -10.19
CA GLY A 401 0.47 10.39 -11.63
C GLY A 401 -0.85 10.26 -12.41
N VAL A 402 -2.00 10.52 -11.75
CA VAL A 402 -3.32 10.55 -12.40
C VAL A 402 -3.48 11.82 -13.25
N LEU A 403 -2.87 12.93 -12.83
CA LEU A 403 -2.73 14.14 -13.64
C LEU A 403 -1.31 14.20 -14.21
N LYS A 404 -1.21 14.44 -15.51
CA LYS A 404 0.07 14.67 -16.23
C LYS A 404 0.06 16.03 -16.89
N GLU A 405 1.24 16.65 -16.93
CA GLU A 405 1.49 17.84 -17.73
C GLU A 405 1.51 17.46 -19.22
N VAL A 406 0.88 18.28 -20.05
CA VAL A 406 0.82 18.08 -21.49
C VAL A 406 1.60 19.21 -22.17
N ASP A 407 2.57 18.83 -22.98
CA ASP A 407 3.30 19.77 -23.82
C ASP A 407 2.62 19.88 -25.19
N TYR A 408 1.91 21.00 -25.41
CA TYR A 408 1.11 21.22 -26.62
C TYR A 408 1.90 21.22 -27.94
N ASN A 409 3.22 21.40 -27.85
CA ASN A 409 4.06 21.42 -29.05
C ASN A 409 4.28 20.02 -29.64
N VAL A 410 4.23 18.96 -28.82
CA VAL A 410 4.44 17.57 -29.26
C VAL A 410 3.16 16.94 -29.84
N GLU A 411 1.97 17.35 -29.38
CA GLU A 411 0.70 16.77 -29.88
C GLU A 411 0.28 17.30 -31.25
N LYS A 412 0.75 18.48 -31.68
CA LYS A 412 0.49 19.01 -33.02
C LYS A 412 1.32 18.31 -34.11
N GLU A 413 2.51 17.78 -33.75
CA GLU A 413 3.34 17.03 -34.70
C GLU A 413 2.85 15.60 -34.94
N ASN A 414 2.16 15.00 -33.94
CA ASN A 414 1.61 13.63 -34.06
C ASN A 414 0.19 13.57 -34.67
N ARG A 415 -0.41 14.73 -35.04
CA ARG A 415 -1.70 14.82 -35.73
C ARG A 415 -1.56 15.31 -37.18
N ARG A 416 -0.34 15.46 -37.68
CA ARG A 416 0.00 15.65 -39.11
C ARG A 416 0.65 14.37 -39.63
#